data_9bdc50b9c89887a089f8f394afabf55e
#
_entry.id   9bdc50b9c89887a089f8f394afabf55e
#
_cell.length_a   1.000
_cell.length_b   1.000
_cell.length_c   1.000
_cell.angle_alpha   90.00
_cell.angle_beta   90.00
_cell.angle_gamma   90.00
#
_symmetry.space_group_name_H-M   'P 1'
#
loop_
_entity.id
_entity.type
_entity.pdbx_description
1 polymer ?
#
loop_
_entity_poly.entity_id
_entity_poly.type
_entity_poly.pdbx_seq_one_letter_code
_entity_poly.pdbx_strand_id
1 'polypeptide(L)'
;MIKKLVSCIREYKLPTILTLIFIVGEVFLEVLIPFNTADLVNAIKAGVSMSAVVKTGGLLVLMAMLSLCCGGAAGYFAAKASAGFAKNLRHDIFSRVQAFSFENIDRFSSASLVTRMTTDVVNTQMAFMMVIRIAVRAPLMFLFAIVMGFVMGGPLAATFLFIVPVLLFGLILIGRKALPAFRAVFRKYDKMNESIEENVRAMRVVKGFSREEYEKAKFGKASDNICRDFTKAERIVALNSPLMQLCLYFNMVFVLYIGSKLIVSSGGQIIDVGQISAMLTYGFMILMSLMMISMIYVMLTMSAESMKRIYEVLCEEPALVNPAEPVTEVKDGSVDFSGVSFKYSKEAKKYALAGIDLHIDSGMTVGILGGTGSSKSTLVQLIPRLYDVTEGSVKVGGVDVRDYDLEILRSAVSVVLQKNLLFSGTIKENLRWGNENASDEEIVQACKLAQADEFVRSFPDGYDSRIEQGGTNVSGGQKQRLCIARALLKKPKILILDDSTSAVDTKTDALIREGFRAYIPETTKIIIAQRIASVQDADMIVVLDNGRLSAVGKHQQLLASNSSYREVYEQQTRGGEEHE
;
A
#
# COMPACT_ATOMS: atom_id res chain seq x y z
N MET A 1 10.61 8.40 -12.01
CA MET A 1 10.18 7.13 -11.43
C MET A 1 11.35 6.16 -11.21
N ILE A 2 11.98 5.61 -12.25
CA ILE A 2 13.05 4.58 -12.13
C ILE A 2 14.20 5.06 -11.22
N LYS A 3 14.72 6.28 -11.41
CA LYS A 3 15.80 6.84 -10.59
C LYS A 3 15.48 6.83 -9.08
N LYS A 4 14.23 7.16 -8.71
CA LYS A 4 13.78 7.16 -7.30
C LYS A 4 13.69 5.73 -6.74
N LEU A 5 13.16 4.77 -7.52
CA LEU A 5 13.10 3.37 -7.10
C LEU A 5 14.51 2.77 -6.96
N VAL A 6 15.42 3.02 -7.92
CA VAL A 6 16.81 2.57 -7.86
C VAL A 6 17.54 3.13 -6.63
N SER A 7 17.20 4.33 -6.17
CA SER A 7 17.80 4.87 -4.94
C SER A 7 17.47 4.06 -3.68
N CYS A 8 16.38 3.27 -3.67
CA CYS A 8 16.02 2.39 -2.56
C CYS A 8 16.89 1.12 -2.46
N ILE A 9 17.81 0.87 -3.40
CA ILE A 9 18.75 -0.27 -3.33
C ILE A 9 19.74 -0.10 -2.17
N ARG A 10 20.20 1.11 -1.89
CA ARG A 10 21.08 1.48 -0.75
C ARG A 10 22.22 0.48 -0.49
N GLU A 11 22.23 -0.18 0.65
CA GLU A 11 23.24 -1.16 1.08
C GLU A 11 23.28 -2.44 0.22
N TYR A 12 22.27 -2.69 -0.61
CA TYR A 12 22.20 -3.88 -1.48
C TYR A 12 22.81 -3.67 -2.86
N LYS A 13 23.56 -2.58 -3.10
CA LYS A 13 24.30 -2.35 -4.36
C LYS A 13 25.31 -3.45 -4.64
N LEU A 14 26.07 -3.87 -3.62
CA LEU A 14 27.08 -4.92 -3.79
C LEU A 14 26.47 -6.27 -4.21
N PRO A 15 25.43 -6.81 -3.54
CA PRO A 15 24.71 -8.00 -4.03
C PRO A 15 24.17 -7.84 -5.45
N THR A 16 23.66 -6.66 -5.83
CA THR A 16 23.17 -6.39 -7.19
C THR A 16 24.30 -6.50 -8.21
N ILE A 17 25.46 -5.88 -7.95
CA ILE A 17 26.63 -5.92 -8.84
C ILE A 17 27.19 -7.35 -8.93
N LEU A 18 27.30 -8.08 -7.82
CA LEU A 18 27.74 -9.47 -7.81
C LEU A 18 26.83 -10.36 -8.64
N THR A 19 25.50 -10.15 -8.57
CA THR A 19 24.55 -10.86 -9.43
C THR A 19 24.91 -10.68 -10.91
N LEU A 20 25.18 -9.44 -11.34
CA LEU A 20 25.53 -9.14 -12.74
C LEU A 20 26.84 -9.82 -13.15
N ILE A 21 27.86 -9.77 -12.29
CA ILE A 21 29.18 -10.39 -12.56
C ILE A 21 29.03 -11.90 -12.72
N PHE A 22 28.33 -12.56 -11.81
CA PHE A 22 28.14 -14.02 -11.88
C PHE A 22 27.29 -14.45 -13.08
N ILE A 23 26.28 -13.64 -13.47
CA ILE A 23 25.49 -13.90 -14.69
C ILE A 23 26.37 -13.82 -15.94
N VAL A 24 27.24 -12.81 -16.05
CA VAL A 24 28.17 -12.70 -17.19
C VAL A 24 29.08 -13.92 -17.23
N GLY A 25 29.63 -14.35 -16.09
CA GLY A 25 30.45 -15.57 -15.99
C GLY A 25 29.69 -16.84 -16.37
N GLU A 26 28.45 -17.00 -15.89
CA GLU A 26 27.56 -18.10 -16.22
C GLU A 26 27.32 -18.19 -17.73
N VAL A 27 26.88 -17.08 -18.34
CA VAL A 27 26.58 -17.01 -19.79
C VAL A 27 27.82 -17.29 -20.63
N PHE A 28 28.97 -16.73 -20.24
CA PHE A 28 30.23 -16.97 -20.95
C PHE A 28 30.63 -18.44 -20.95
N LEU A 29 30.54 -19.10 -19.79
CA LEU A 29 30.82 -20.53 -19.68
C LEU A 29 29.82 -21.39 -20.47
N GLU A 30 28.53 -21.08 -20.37
CA GLU A 30 27.49 -21.80 -21.11
C GLU A 30 27.66 -21.71 -22.62
N VAL A 31 28.10 -20.57 -23.14
CA VAL A 31 28.33 -20.39 -24.59
C VAL A 31 29.61 -21.10 -25.08
N LEU A 32 30.61 -21.27 -24.21
CA LEU A 32 31.83 -22.02 -24.55
C LEU A 32 31.67 -23.53 -24.52
N ILE A 33 30.69 -24.07 -23.81
CA ILE A 33 30.45 -25.53 -23.73
C ILE A 33 30.18 -26.13 -25.10
N PRO A 34 29.26 -25.64 -25.96
CA PRO A 34 29.04 -26.17 -27.30
C PRO A 34 30.29 -26.07 -28.22
N PHE A 35 31.11 -25.03 -28.06
CA PHE A 35 32.34 -24.86 -28.77
C PHE A 35 33.32 -26.02 -28.48
N ASN A 36 33.62 -26.26 -27.20
CA ASN A 36 34.50 -27.35 -26.79
C ASN A 36 33.89 -28.75 -27.04
N THR A 37 32.55 -28.84 -27.05
CA THR A 37 31.85 -30.09 -27.41
C THR A 37 32.06 -30.42 -28.89
N ALA A 38 32.06 -29.42 -29.77
CA ALA A 38 32.36 -29.62 -31.18
C ALA A 38 33.77 -30.19 -31.39
N ASP A 39 34.76 -29.63 -30.67
CA ASP A 39 36.15 -30.14 -30.71
C ASP A 39 36.26 -31.58 -30.23
N LEU A 40 35.53 -31.93 -29.17
CA LEU A 40 35.46 -33.31 -28.66
C LEU A 40 34.86 -34.28 -29.70
N VAL A 41 33.73 -33.89 -30.32
CA VAL A 41 33.08 -34.71 -31.37
C VAL A 41 34.01 -34.96 -32.54
N ASN A 42 34.73 -33.88 -32.98
CA ASN A 42 35.70 -34.01 -34.06
C ASN A 42 36.91 -34.86 -33.68
N ALA A 43 37.44 -34.74 -32.47
CA ALA A 43 38.49 -35.56 -31.94
C ALA A 43 38.12 -37.05 -31.91
N ILE A 44 36.91 -37.39 -31.46
CA ILE A 44 36.39 -38.77 -31.47
C ILE A 44 36.31 -39.31 -32.90
N LYS A 45 35.80 -38.51 -33.84
CA LYS A 45 35.74 -38.89 -35.26
C LYS A 45 37.13 -39.15 -35.86
N ALA A 46 38.17 -38.40 -35.46
CA ALA A 46 39.54 -38.55 -35.88
C ALA A 46 40.26 -39.74 -35.22
N GLY A 47 39.65 -40.50 -34.32
CA GLY A 47 40.25 -41.66 -33.66
C GLY A 47 41.32 -41.33 -32.63
N VAL A 48 41.23 -40.17 -31.99
CA VAL A 48 42.20 -39.71 -30.96
C VAL A 48 42.19 -40.66 -29.76
N SER A 49 43.32 -40.71 -29.03
CA SER A 49 43.46 -41.59 -27.84
C SER A 49 42.40 -41.29 -26.76
N MET A 50 41.95 -42.35 -26.07
CA MET A 50 40.99 -42.27 -24.99
C MET A 50 41.43 -41.29 -23.89
N SER A 51 42.72 -41.13 -23.64
CA SER A 51 43.27 -40.14 -22.70
C SER A 51 42.95 -38.70 -23.09
N ALA A 52 43.01 -38.34 -24.39
CA ALA A 52 42.62 -37.01 -24.85
C ALA A 52 41.11 -36.77 -24.74
N VAL A 53 40.28 -37.78 -25.04
CA VAL A 53 38.82 -37.71 -24.86
C VAL A 53 38.46 -37.48 -23.41
N VAL A 54 39.07 -38.21 -22.48
CA VAL A 54 38.85 -38.05 -21.02
C VAL A 54 39.29 -36.66 -20.54
N LYS A 55 40.42 -36.13 -21.05
CA LYS A 55 40.90 -34.79 -20.69
C LYS A 55 39.92 -33.70 -21.14
N THR A 56 39.44 -33.72 -22.39
CA THR A 56 38.48 -32.75 -22.91
C THR A 56 37.12 -32.89 -22.24
N GLY A 57 36.64 -34.14 -22.00
CA GLY A 57 35.43 -34.43 -21.25
C GLY A 57 35.49 -33.90 -19.80
N GLY A 58 36.66 -34.07 -19.14
CA GLY A 58 36.89 -33.52 -17.80
C GLY A 58 36.84 -31.96 -17.78
N LEU A 59 37.39 -31.32 -18.85
CA LEU A 59 37.27 -29.86 -19.00
C LEU A 59 35.81 -29.41 -19.14
N LEU A 60 35.01 -30.11 -19.94
CA LEU A 60 33.57 -29.82 -20.10
C LEU A 60 32.79 -29.97 -18.76
N VAL A 61 33.10 -31.01 -18.00
CA VAL A 61 32.51 -31.20 -16.65
C VAL A 61 32.92 -30.05 -15.73
N LEU A 62 34.18 -29.65 -15.74
CA LEU A 62 34.66 -28.52 -14.93
C LEU A 62 33.95 -27.22 -15.34
N MET A 63 33.81 -26.94 -16.64
CA MET A 63 33.07 -25.76 -17.12
C MET A 63 31.60 -25.79 -16.70
N ALA A 64 30.96 -26.93 -16.81
CA ALA A 64 29.56 -27.10 -16.36
C ALA A 64 29.42 -26.86 -14.84
N MET A 65 30.36 -27.39 -14.05
CA MET A 65 30.35 -27.17 -12.59
C MET A 65 30.59 -25.70 -12.23
N LEU A 66 31.53 -25.02 -12.91
CA LEU A 66 31.76 -23.59 -12.72
C LEU A 66 30.54 -22.75 -13.13
N SER A 67 29.90 -23.10 -14.25
CA SER A 67 28.65 -22.42 -14.68
C SER A 67 27.54 -22.63 -13.64
N LEU A 68 27.37 -23.83 -13.10
CA LEU A 68 26.44 -24.11 -12.02
C LEU A 68 26.73 -23.28 -10.77
N CYS A 69 27.99 -23.19 -10.36
CA CYS A 69 28.40 -22.36 -9.23
C CYS A 69 28.11 -20.85 -9.48
N CYS A 70 28.41 -20.35 -10.68
CA CYS A 70 28.09 -18.98 -11.07
C CYS A 70 26.58 -18.72 -11.06
N GLY A 71 25.77 -19.63 -11.63
CA GLY A 71 24.32 -19.53 -11.64
C GLY A 71 23.70 -19.59 -10.24
N GLY A 72 24.23 -20.49 -9.39
CA GLY A 72 23.82 -20.59 -7.97
C GLY A 72 24.16 -19.32 -7.18
N ALA A 73 25.40 -18.80 -7.34
CA ALA A 73 25.82 -17.55 -6.71
C ALA A 73 25.00 -16.35 -7.21
N ALA A 74 24.76 -16.25 -8.52
CA ALA A 74 23.89 -15.22 -9.09
C ALA A 74 22.47 -15.28 -8.52
N GLY A 75 21.92 -16.50 -8.37
CA GLY A 75 20.61 -16.71 -7.73
C GLY A 75 20.56 -16.24 -6.28
N TYR A 76 21.56 -16.61 -5.49
CA TYR A 76 21.67 -16.22 -4.09
C TYR A 76 21.76 -14.69 -3.91
N PHE A 77 22.67 -14.03 -4.67
CA PHE A 77 22.83 -12.58 -4.59
C PHE A 77 21.62 -11.83 -5.14
N ALA A 78 20.96 -12.33 -6.18
CA ALA A 78 19.73 -11.76 -6.72
C ALA A 78 18.58 -11.82 -5.69
N ALA A 79 18.43 -12.95 -5.01
CA ALA A 79 17.44 -13.10 -3.94
C ALA A 79 17.71 -12.13 -2.78
N LYS A 80 18.97 -12.04 -2.33
CA LYS A 80 19.39 -11.11 -1.28
C LYS A 80 19.17 -9.64 -1.68
N ALA A 81 19.54 -9.26 -2.91
CA ALA A 81 19.35 -7.91 -3.43
C ALA A 81 17.87 -7.54 -3.55
N SER A 82 17.03 -8.43 -4.10
CA SER A 82 15.60 -8.16 -4.29
C SER A 82 14.82 -8.12 -2.98
N ALA A 83 15.13 -9.00 -2.03
CA ALA A 83 14.52 -8.97 -0.69
C ALA A 83 14.91 -7.71 0.08
N GLY A 84 16.19 -7.32 0.02
CA GLY A 84 16.68 -6.09 0.62
C GLY A 84 16.10 -4.84 0.00
N PHE A 85 15.98 -4.79 -1.32
CA PHE A 85 15.29 -3.71 -2.02
C PHE A 85 13.83 -3.58 -1.56
N ALA A 86 13.10 -4.69 -1.44
CA ALA A 86 11.72 -4.68 -0.98
C ALA A 86 11.59 -4.26 0.50
N LYS A 87 12.55 -4.66 1.36
CA LYS A 87 12.63 -4.17 2.75
C LYS A 87 12.73 -2.66 2.80
N ASN A 88 13.69 -2.08 2.06
CA ASN A 88 13.90 -0.64 2.03
C ASN A 88 12.67 0.10 1.45
N LEU A 89 12.07 -0.47 0.41
CA LEU A 89 10.88 0.10 -0.21
C LEU A 89 9.69 0.14 0.75
N ARG A 90 9.44 -0.94 1.51
CA ARG A 90 8.40 -0.97 2.56
C ARG A 90 8.67 0.04 3.65
N HIS A 91 9.92 0.12 4.10
CA HIS A 91 10.32 1.11 5.11
C HIS A 91 10.08 2.54 4.63
N ASP A 92 10.48 2.86 3.39
CA ASP A 92 10.32 4.21 2.85
C ASP A 92 8.85 4.58 2.65
N ILE A 93 8.02 3.64 2.14
CA ILE A 93 6.58 3.85 2.01
C ILE A 93 5.95 4.06 3.39
N PHE A 94 6.27 3.20 4.37
CA PHE A 94 5.72 3.30 5.73
C PHE A 94 6.10 4.62 6.39
N SER A 95 7.38 5.02 6.33
CA SER A 95 7.86 6.29 6.88
C SER A 95 7.17 7.49 6.22
N ARG A 96 6.94 7.41 4.89
CA ARG A 96 6.24 8.47 4.17
C ARG A 96 4.76 8.55 4.58
N VAL A 97 4.09 7.40 4.71
CA VAL A 97 2.68 7.34 5.15
C VAL A 97 2.51 7.86 6.58
N GLN A 98 3.47 7.60 7.48
CA GLN A 98 3.44 8.16 8.84
C GLN A 98 3.57 9.69 8.85
N ALA A 99 4.25 10.27 7.86
CA ALA A 99 4.38 11.72 7.72
C ALA A 99 3.16 12.38 7.03
N PHE A 100 2.22 11.61 6.48
CA PHE A 100 1.05 12.14 5.78
C PHE A 100 0.10 12.90 6.71
N SER A 101 -0.46 13.98 6.20
CA SER A 101 -1.61 14.65 6.79
C SER A 101 -2.91 13.90 6.48
N PHE A 102 -4.01 14.27 7.14
CA PHE A 102 -5.32 13.72 6.85
C PHE A 102 -5.74 13.93 5.39
N GLU A 103 -5.43 15.08 4.80
CA GLU A 103 -5.68 15.37 3.38
C GLU A 103 -5.00 14.35 2.45
N ASN A 104 -3.74 13.98 2.74
CA ASN A 104 -3.04 12.95 1.96
C ASN A 104 -3.69 11.57 2.15
N ILE A 105 -4.10 11.21 3.40
CA ILE A 105 -4.74 9.92 3.69
C ILE A 105 -6.11 9.82 3.01
N ASP A 106 -6.89 10.88 3.00
CA ASP A 106 -8.19 10.93 2.33
C ASP A 106 -8.05 10.73 0.82
N ARG A 107 -6.99 11.30 0.21
CA ARG A 107 -6.69 11.14 -1.22
C ARG A 107 -6.34 9.70 -1.59
N PHE A 108 -5.52 9.01 -0.79
CA PHE A 108 -5.02 7.67 -1.13
C PHE A 108 -5.91 6.53 -0.65
N SER A 109 -6.76 6.72 0.31
CA SER A 109 -7.49 5.73 1.11
C SER A 109 -6.58 4.71 1.83
N SER A 110 -6.97 4.29 3.03
CA SER A 110 -6.19 3.32 3.83
C SER A 110 -6.05 1.96 3.14
N ALA A 111 -7.10 1.47 2.47
CA ALA A 111 -7.07 0.20 1.75
C ALA A 111 -6.06 0.22 0.60
N SER A 112 -6.01 1.32 -0.17
CA SER A 112 -5.04 1.52 -1.25
C SER A 112 -3.61 1.55 -0.73
N LEU A 113 -3.34 2.23 0.39
CA LEU A 113 -2.01 2.29 1.01
C LEU A 113 -1.54 0.90 1.47
N VAL A 114 -2.42 0.09 2.06
CA VAL A 114 -2.10 -1.30 2.44
C VAL A 114 -1.74 -2.13 1.20
N THR A 115 -2.52 -2.04 0.12
CA THR A 115 -2.23 -2.75 -1.15
C THR A 115 -0.88 -2.35 -1.72
N ARG A 116 -0.52 -1.05 -1.66
CA ARG A 116 0.78 -0.54 -2.12
C ARG A 116 1.96 -1.08 -1.30
N MET A 117 1.81 -1.22 0.03
CA MET A 117 2.84 -1.77 0.92
C MET A 117 2.99 -3.29 0.85
N THR A 118 1.95 -4.00 0.41
CA THR A 118 1.93 -5.46 0.32
C THR A 118 2.11 -5.93 -1.12
N THR A 119 1.05 -5.97 -1.90
CA THR A 119 1.02 -6.54 -3.24
C THR A 119 1.91 -5.79 -4.23
N ASP A 120 1.84 -4.45 -4.26
CA ASP A 120 2.64 -3.66 -5.20
C ASP A 120 4.13 -3.74 -4.92
N VAL A 121 4.54 -3.81 -3.65
CA VAL A 121 5.95 -4.02 -3.29
C VAL A 121 6.42 -5.40 -3.74
N VAL A 122 5.60 -6.47 -3.58
CA VAL A 122 5.96 -7.82 -4.04
C VAL A 122 6.10 -7.85 -5.57
N ASN A 123 5.17 -7.25 -6.31
CA ASN A 123 5.26 -7.16 -7.76
C ASN A 123 6.52 -6.40 -8.22
N THR A 124 6.84 -5.30 -7.55
CA THR A 124 8.04 -4.50 -7.83
C THR A 124 9.32 -5.25 -7.46
N GLN A 125 9.33 -6.01 -6.35
CA GLN A 125 10.43 -6.88 -5.96
C GLN A 125 10.70 -7.96 -7.02
N MET A 126 9.64 -8.62 -7.50
CA MET A 126 9.76 -9.63 -8.57
C MET A 126 10.29 -9.02 -9.86
N ALA A 127 9.77 -7.86 -10.26
CA ALA A 127 10.27 -7.14 -11.42
C ALA A 127 11.76 -6.79 -11.28
N PHE A 128 12.18 -6.28 -10.12
CA PHE A 128 13.57 -5.97 -9.85
C PHE A 128 14.46 -7.22 -9.94
N MET A 129 14.07 -8.34 -9.33
CA MET A 129 14.80 -9.61 -9.41
C MET A 129 14.93 -10.09 -10.87
N MET A 130 13.86 -9.97 -11.66
CA MET A 130 13.90 -10.33 -13.08
C MET A 130 14.81 -9.42 -13.89
N VAL A 131 14.78 -8.13 -13.61
CA VAL A 131 15.68 -7.16 -14.30
C VAL A 131 17.14 -7.48 -14.04
N ILE A 132 17.54 -7.68 -12.79
CA ILE A 132 18.95 -7.91 -12.47
C ILE A 132 19.44 -9.31 -12.85
N ARG A 133 18.57 -10.29 -13.05
CA ARG A 133 18.94 -11.67 -13.37
C ARG A 133 18.63 -12.02 -14.83
N ILE A 134 17.37 -12.00 -15.22
CA ILE A 134 16.93 -12.56 -16.51
C ILE A 134 17.06 -11.53 -17.64
N ALA A 135 16.72 -10.25 -17.37
CA ALA A 135 16.83 -9.21 -18.40
C ALA A 135 18.26 -8.87 -18.79
N VAL A 136 19.25 -9.27 -17.97
CA VAL A 136 20.67 -9.19 -18.34
C VAL A 136 21.14 -10.47 -19.02
N ARG A 137 20.76 -11.65 -18.46
CA ARG A 137 21.17 -12.95 -19.00
C ARG A 137 20.65 -13.19 -20.41
N ALA A 138 19.37 -12.94 -20.67
CA ALA A 138 18.77 -13.30 -21.96
C ALA A 138 19.35 -12.51 -23.15
N PRO A 139 19.54 -11.18 -23.12
CA PRO A 139 20.22 -10.46 -24.21
C PRO A 139 21.70 -10.85 -24.38
N LEU A 140 22.42 -11.08 -23.27
CA LEU A 140 23.81 -11.52 -23.34
C LEU A 140 23.93 -12.91 -23.99
N MET A 141 23.08 -13.86 -23.56
CA MET A 141 23.01 -15.20 -24.15
C MET A 141 22.68 -15.11 -25.64
N PHE A 142 21.71 -14.29 -26.01
CA PHE A 142 21.32 -14.06 -27.40
C PHE A 142 22.49 -13.54 -28.23
N LEU A 143 23.19 -12.49 -27.74
CA LEU A 143 24.31 -11.88 -28.44
C LEU A 143 25.47 -12.88 -28.60
N PHE A 144 25.90 -13.51 -27.50
CA PHE A 144 27.04 -14.43 -27.55
C PHE A 144 26.74 -15.69 -28.35
N ALA A 145 25.51 -16.24 -28.25
CA ALA A 145 25.13 -17.40 -29.05
C ALA A 145 25.06 -17.10 -30.55
N ILE A 146 24.63 -15.89 -30.95
CA ILE A 146 24.70 -15.44 -32.34
C ILE A 146 26.16 -15.33 -32.81
N VAL A 147 27.02 -14.63 -32.05
CA VAL A 147 28.43 -14.46 -32.38
C VAL A 147 29.12 -15.82 -32.56
N MET A 148 28.95 -16.71 -31.59
CA MET A 148 29.54 -18.05 -31.66
C MET A 148 28.92 -18.92 -32.76
N GLY A 149 27.63 -18.72 -33.05
CA GLY A 149 26.98 -19.37 -34.19
C GLY A 149 27.62 -18.94 -35.53
N PHE A 150 27.99 -17.66 -35.70
CA PHE A 150 28.72 -17.20 -36.90
C PHE A 150 30.17 -17.70 -36.92
N VAL A 151 30.84 -17.73 -35.77
CA VAL A 151 32.22 -18.22 -35.66
C VAL A 151 32.31 -19.70 -36.03
N MET A 152 31.38 -20.52 -35.54
CA MET A 152 31.39 -21.97 -35.75
C MET A 152 30.69 -22.41 -37.03
N GLY A 153 29.61 -21.75 -37.40
CA GLY A 153 28.75 -22.18 -38.50
C GLY A 153 29.13 -21.64 -39.86
N GLY A 154 29.97 -20.59 -39.92
CA GLY A 154 30.32 -19.94 -41.21
C GLY A 154 29.07 -19.68 -42.07
N PRO A 155 29.00 -20.27 -43.31
CA PRO A 155 27.85 -20.10 -44.20
C PRO A 155 26.50 -20.62 -43.61
N LEU A 156 26.54 -21.62 -42.73
CA LEU A 156 25.35 -22.13 -42.06
C LEU A 156 24.70 -21.11 -41.12
N ALA A 157 25.46 -20.17 -40.56
CA ALA A 157 24.92 -19.16 -39.69
C ALA A 157 23.91 -18.23 -40.39
N ALA A 158 23.87 -18.20 -41.72
CA ALA A 158 22.85 -17.50 -42.49
C ALA A 158 21.41 -18.00 -42.16
N THR A 159 21.24 -19.24 -41.66
CA THR A 159 19.95 -19.73 -41.20
C THR A 159 19.39 -18.91 -40.07
N PHE A 160 20.25 -18.36 -39.18
CA PHE A 160 19.79 -17.50 -38.06
C PHE A 160 19.28 -16.14 -38.53
N LEU A 161 19.84 -15.59 -39.63
CA LEU A 161 19.35 -14.35 -40.22
C LEU A 161 17.90 -14.47 -40.74
N PHE A 162 17.43 -15.67 -41.01
CA PHE A 162 16.07 -15.94 -41.44
C PHE A 162 15.14 -16.29 -40.27
N ILE A 163 15.56 -17.20 -39.39
CA ILE A 163 14.73 -17.72 -38.31
C ILE A 163 14.48 -16.68 -37.19
N VAL A 164 15.53 -15.93 -36.83
CA VAL A 164 15.42 -14.91 -35.74
C VAL A 164 14.41 -13.82 -36.07
N PRO A 165 14.40 -13.19 -37.25
CA PRO A 165 13.35 -12.22 -37.58
C PRO A 165 11.94 -12.82 -37.62
N VAL A 166 11.77 -14.06 -38.11
CA VAL A 166 10.47 -14.75 -38.14
C VAL A 166 9.92 -14.94 -36.72
N LEU A 167 10.75 -15.49 -35.82
CA LEU A 167 10.38 -15.68 -34.42
C LEU A 167 10.09 -14.32 -33.73
N LEU A 168 10.98 -13.34 -33.90
CA LEU A 168 10.84 -12.02 -33.31
C LEU A 168 9.53 -11.33 -33.77
N PHE A 169 9.25 -11.37 -35.07
CA PHE A 169 8.00 -10.83 -35.63
C PHE A 169 6.76 -11.52 -35.03
N GLY A 170 6.78 -12.85 -34.95
CA GLY A 170 5.70 -13.62 -34.35
C GLY A 170 5.50 -13.30 -32.87
N LEU A 171 6.58 -13.22 -32.08
CA LEU A 171 6.51 -12.84 -30.65
C LEU A 171 5.98 -11.41 -30.45
N ILE A 172 6.41 -10.46 -31.27
CA ILE A 172 5.89 -9.08 -31.23
C ILE A 172 4.40 -9.04 -31.56
N LEU A 173 3.96 -9.79 -32.58
CA LEU A 173 2.55 -9.86 -32.98
C LEU A 173 1.67 -10.46 -31.89
N ILE A 174 2.12 -11.56 -31.29
CA ILE A 174 1.46 -12.21 -30.17
C ILE A 174 1.40 -11.25 -28.96
N GLY A 175 2.52 -10.62 -28.59
CA GLY A 175 2.59 -9.67 -27.47
C GLY A 175 1.67 -8.49 -27.65
N ARG A 176 1.62 -7.88 -28.86
CA ARG A 176 0.72 -6.76 -29.17
C ARG A 176 -0.76 -7.12 -29.05
N LYS A 177 -1.15 -8.37 -29.31
CA LYS A 177 -2.53 -8.84 -29.17
C LYS A 177 -2.85 -9.32 -27.75
N ALA A 178 -1.91 -9.98 -27.08
CA ALA A 178 -2.10 -10.53 -25.75
C ALA A 178 -2.19 -9.43 -24.67
N LEU A 179 -1.34 -8.41 -24.74
CA LEU A 179 -1.26 -7.36 -23.71
C LEU A 179 -2.58 -6.61 -23.48
N PRO A 180 -3.30 -6.09 -24.51
CA PRO A 180 -4.59 -5.46 -24.32
C PRO A 180 -5.67 -6.44 -23.84
N ALA A 181 -5.60 -7.71 -24.25
CA ALA A 181 -6.53 -8.75 -23.79
C ALA A 181 -6.37 -8.99 -22.27
N PHE A 182 -5.15 -9.16 -21.77
CA PHE A 182 -4.89 -9.28 -20.34
C PHE A 182 -5.30 -8.03 -19.55
N ARG A 183 -5.00 -6.83 -20.03
CA ARG A 183 -5.45 -5.59 -19.38
C ARG A 183 -6.97 -5.51 -19.25
N ALA A 184 -7.71 -6.01 -20.23
CA ALA A 184 -9.17 -6.07 -20.17
C ALA A 184 -9.66 -7.07 -19.11
N VAL A 185 -8.99 -8.24 -19.01
CA VAL A 185 -9.26 -9.26 -17.97
C VAL A 185 -9.01 -8.69 -16.59
N PHE A 186 -7.85 -8.06 -16.35
CA PHE A 186 -7.52 -7.51 -15.03
C PHE A 186 -8.52 -6.44 -14.57
N ARG A 187 -8.98 -5.55 -15.46
CA ARG A 187 -10.04 -4.59 -15.11
C ARG A 187 -11.35 -5.25 -14.69
N LYS A 188 -11.70 -6.41 -15.26
CA LYS A 188 -12.88 -7.18 -14.83
C LYS A 188 -12.64 -7.89 -13.51
N TYR A 189 -11.41 -8.34 -13.29
CA TYR A 189 -10.97 -8.94 -12.01
C TYR A 189 -11.10 -7.95 -10.86
N ASP A 190 -10.66 -6.70 -11.06
CA ASP A 190 -10.77 -5.63 -10.07
C ASP A 190 -12.24 -5.38 -9.70
N LYS A 191 -13.14 -5.27 -10.69
CA LYS A 191 -14.59 -5.12 -10.45
C LYS A 191 -15.21 -6.31 -9.73
N MET A 192 -14.75 -7.52 -10.02
CA MET A 192 -15.21 -8.72 -9.32
C MET A 192 -14.76 -8.70 -7.86
N ASN A 193 -13.50 -8.30 -7.60
CA ASN A 193 -12.97 -8.19 -6.25
C ASN A 193 -13.73 -7.13 -5.43
N GLU A 194 -14.04 -5.96 -6.02
CA GLU A 194 -14.90 -4.94 -5.39
C GLU A 194 -16.26 -5.53 -5.00
N SER A 195 -16.90 -6.31 -5.91
CA SER A 195 -18.18 -6.96 -5.63
C SER A 195 -18.09 -8.04 -4.55
N ILE A 196 -16.98 -8.78 -4.49
CA ILE A 196 -16.72 -9.76 -3.41
C ILE A 196 -16.57 -9.03 -2.07
N GLU A 197 -15.76 -7.98 -2.02
CA GLU A 197 -15.53 -7.19 -0.80
C GLU A 197 -16.84 -6.60 -0.28
N GLU A 198 -17.67 -6.02 -1.17
CA GLU A 198 -18.99 -5.51 -0.83
C GLU A 198 -19.88 -6.62 -0.25
N ASN A 199 -19.95 -7.78 -0.91
CA ASN A 199 -20.76 -8.91 -0.46
C ASN A 199 -20.31 -9.44 0.91
N VAL A 200 -19.00 -9.61 1.12
CA VAL A 200 -18.44 -10.10 2.39
C VAL A 200 -18.75 -9.11 3.52
N ARG A 201 -18.59 -7.80 3.29
CA ARG A 201 -18.96 -6.76 4.27
C ARG A 201 -20.46 -6.76 4.57
N ALA A 202 -21.28 -6.97 3.55
CA ALA A 202 -22.74 -6.98 3.64
C ALA A 202 -23.33 -8.38 3.91
N MET A 203 -22.54 -9.37 4.29
CA MET A 203 -22.98 -10.76 4.42
C MET A 203 -24.19 -10.91 5.37
N ARG A 204 -24.24 -10.13 6.46
CA ARG A 204 -25.39 -10.12 7.38
C ARG A 204 -26.68 -9.64 6.68
N VAL A 205 -26.57 -8.69 5.76
CA VAL A 205 -27.70 -8.19 4.96
C VAL A 205 -28.13 -9.27 3.97
N VAL A 206 -27.20 -9.87 3.24
CA VAL A 206 -27.49 -10.96 2.29
C VAL A 206 -28.23 -12.10 2.99
N LYS A 207 -27.75 -12.49 4.20
CA LYS A 207 -28.39 -13.52 5.03
C LYS A 207 -29.74 -13.08 5.56
N GLY A 208 -29.85 -11.85 6.08
CA GLY A 208 -31.09 -11.30 6.62
C GLY A 208 -32.24 -11.20 5.60
N PHE A 209 -31.89 -10.99 4.32
CA PHE A 209 -32.85 -10.90 3.21
C PHE A 209 -32.93 -12.19 2.37
N SER A 210 -32.27 -13.28 2.77
CA SER A 210 -32.24 -14.58 2.06
C SER A 210 -31.89 -14.44 0.57
N ARG A 211 -30.86 -13.63 0.24
CA ARG A 211 -30.46 -13.30 -1.14
C ARG A 211 -29.21 -14.05 -1.60
N GLU A 212 -28.85 -15.16 -0.96
CA GLU A 212 -27.64 -15.93 -1.28
C GLU A 212 -27.64 -16.42 -2.72
N GLU A 213 -28.76 -16.96 -3.22
CA GLU A 213 -28.84 -17.49 -4.58
C GLU A 213 -28.73 -16.38 -5.63
N TYR A 214 -29.26 -15.20 -5.34
CA TYR A 214 -29.07 -14.04 -6.21
C TYR A 214 -27.61 -13.63 -6.31
N GLU A 215 -26.89 -13.54 -5.18
CA GLU A 215 -25.48 -13.17 -5.15
C GLU A 215 -24.60 -14.27 -5.78
N LYS A 216 -24.90 -15.56 -5.57
CA LYS A 216 -24.23 -16.67 -6.26
C LYS A 216 -24.38 -16.57 -7.78
N ALA A 217 -25.60 -16.29 -8.28
CA ALA A 217 -25.85 -16.13 -9.70
C ALA A 217 -25.14 -14.90 -10.29
N LYS A 218 -25.11 -13.77 -9.57
CA LYS A 218 -24.39 -12.55 -9.93
C LYS A 218 -22.87 -12.81 -10.04
N PHE A 219 -22.30 -13.46 -9.01
CA PHE A 219 -20.88 -13.85 -9.00
C PHE A 219 -20.55 -14.85 -10.11
N GLY A 220 -21.40 -15.87 -10.32
CA GLY A 220 -21.24 -16.86 -11.40
C GLY A 220 -21.12 -16.20 -12.77
N LYS A 221 -22.02 -15.26 -13.09
CA LYS A 221 -21.94 -14.50 -14.36
C LYS A 221 -20.65 -13.69 -14.50
N ALA A 222 -20.19 -13.06 -13.43
CA ALA A 222 -18.93 -12.31 -13.43
C ALA A 222 -17.73 -13.24 -13.65
N SER A 223 -17.71 -14.37 -12.96
CA SER A 223 -16.67 -15.40 -13.07
C SER A 223 -16.62 -16.02 -14.47
N ASP A 224 -17.79 -16.37 -15.07
CA ASP A 224 -17.88 -16.90 -16.44
C ASP A 224 -17.36 -15.90 -17.48
N ASN A 225 -17.66 -14.62 -17.31
CA ASN A 225 -17.18 -13.57 -18.19
C ASN A 225 -15.64 -13.43 -18.12
N ILE A 226 -15.07 -13.51 -16.91
CA ILE A 226 -13.62 -13.48 -16.71
C ILE A 226 -12.99 -14.74 -17.31
N CYS A 227 -13.55 -15.93 -17.04
CA CYS A 227 -13.07 -17.19 -17.61
C CYS A 227 -13.01 -17.15 -19.13
N ARG A 228 -14.07 -16.64 -19.79
CA ARG A 228 -14.12 -16.50 -21.24
C ARG A 228 -13.05 -15.56 -21.80
N ASP A 229 -12.88 -14.41 -21.17
CA ASP A 229 -11.91 -13.43 -21.64
C ASP A 229 -10.46 -13.86 -21.32
N PHE A 230 -10.24 -14.50 -20.16
CA PHE A 230 -8.96 -15.11 -19.82
C PHE A 230 -8.59 -16.21 -20.81
N THR A 231 -9.53 -17.10 -21.14
CA THR A 231 -9.32 -18.14 -22.13
C THR A 231 -8.96 -17.56 -23.52
N LYS A 232 -9.56 -16.42 -23.91
CA LYS A 232 -9.18 -15.74 -25.16
C LYS A 232 -7.76 -15.21 -25.10
N ALA A 233 -7.36 -14.57 -23.99
CA ALA A 233 -6.02 -14.05 -23.78
C ALA A 233 -4.97 -15.18 -23.79
N GLU A 234 -5.24 -16.27 -23.05
CA GLU A 234 -4.37 -17.43 -22.99
C GLU A 234 -4.22 -18.15 -24.33
N ARG A 235 -5.29 -18.26 -25.14
CA ARG A 235 -5.21 -18.83 -26.50
C ARG A 235 -4.23 -18.05 -27.39
N ILE A 236 -4.14 -16.72 -27.22
CA ILE A 236 -3.18 -15.91 -27.96
C ILE A 236 -1.74 -16.23 -27.50
N VAL A 237 -1.53 -16.30 -26.20
CA VAL A 237 -0.20 -16.61 -25.62
C VAL A 237 0.22 -18.07 -25.90
N ALA A 238 -0.73 -18.98 -25.90
CA ALA A 238 -0.47 -20.40 -26.20
C ALA A 238 0.15 -20.60 -27.60
N LEU A 239 -0.01 -19.64 -28.52
CA LEU A 239 0.65 -19.68 -29.84
C LEU A 239 2.19 -19.50 -29.75
N ASN A 240 2.73 -19.02 -28.64
CA ASN A 240 4.17 -18.87 -28.44
C ASN A 240 4.90 -20.23 -28.55
N SER A 241 4.35 -21.28 -27.91
CA SER A 241 4.99 -22.59 -27.89
C SER A 241 5.04 -23.25 -29.29
N PRO A 242 3.93 -23.36 -30.06
CA PRO A 242 3.96 -23.87 -31.43
C PRO A 242 4.86 -23.05 -32.36
N LEU A 243 4.85 -21.72 -32.24
CA LEU A 243 5.71 -20.86 -33.04
C LEU A 243 7.20 -21.13 -32.77
N MET A 244 7.56 -21.23 -31.48
CA MET A 244 8.92 -21.55 -31.08
C MET A 244 9.33 -22.95 -31.56
N GLN A 245 8.47 -23.97 -31.40
CA GLN A 245 8.74 -25.33 -31.87
C GLN A 245 8.91 -25.36 -33.39
N LEU A 246 8.07 -24.66 -34.13
CA LEU A 246 8.21 -24.55 -35.58
C LEU A 246 9.58 -23.97 -35.98
N CYS A 247 10.01 -22.87 -35.34
CA CYS A 247 11.31 -22.27 -35.57
C CYS A 247 12.45 -23.22 -35.18
N LEU A 248 12.30 -23.96 -34.06
CA LEU A 248 13.30 -24.92 -33.59
C LEU A 248 13.47 -26.09 -34.57
N TYR A 249 12.38 -26.72 -34.98
CA TYR A 249 12.45 -27.83 -35.93
C TYR A 249 12.90 -27.37 -37.32
N PHE A 250 12.47 -26.19 -37.75
CA PHE A 250 12.99 -25.60 -39.00
C PHE A 250 14.49 -25.39 -38.93
N ASN A 251 14.99 -24.79 -37.83
CA ASN A 251 16.43 -24.64 -37.60
C ASN A 251 17.16 -26.00 -37.65
N MET A 252 16.63 -27.00 -36.94
CA MET A 252 17.22 -28.31 -36.87
C MET A 252 17.30 -28.97 -38.26
N VAL A 253 16.18 -28.97 -39.01
CA VAL A 253 16.14 -29.56 -40.37
C VAL A 253 17.07 -28.84 -41.32
N PHE A 254 17.07 -27.50 -41.34
CA PHE A 254 17.92 -26.71 -42.21
C PHE A 254 19.40 -26.87 -41.90
N VAL A 255 19.77 -26.80 -40.62
CA VAL A 255 21.18 -26.99 -40.20
C VAL A 255 21.67 -28.39 -40.56
N LEU A 256 20.85 -29.42 -40.33
CA LEU A 256 21.22 -30.81 -40.70
C LEU A 256 21.28 -30.99 -42.21
N TYR A 257 20.28 -30.54 -42.97
CA TYR A 257 20.22 -30.73 -44.42
C TYR A 257 21.36 -29.97 -45.14
N ILE A 258 21.48 -28.66 -44.88
CA ILE A 258 22.51 -27.84 -45.54
C ILE A 258 23.91 -28.22 -45.03
N GLY A 259 24.05 -28.48 -43.72
CA GLY A 259 25.31 -28.89 -43.11
C GLY A 259 25.77 -30.23 -43.64
N SER A 260 24.89 -31.25 -43.73
CA SER A 260 25.26 -32.54 -44.33
C SER A 260 25.64 -32.40 -45.78
N LYS A 261 24.90 -31.60 -46.57
CA LYS A 261 25.25 -31.34 -47.98
C LYS A 261 26.63 -30.70 -48.10
N LEU A 262 26.96 -29.69 -47.25
CA LEU A 262 28.26 -29.04 -47.23
C LEU A 262 29.39 -30.00 -46.82
N ILE A 263 29.16 -30.87 -45.81
CA ILE A 263 30.16 -31.87 -45.40
C ILE A 263 30.45 -32.84 -46.57
N VAL A 264 29.41 -33.39 -47.20
CA VAL A 264 29.58 -34.36 -48.31
C VAL A 264 30.25 -33.72 -49.51
N SER A 265 29.86 -32.49 -49.89
CA SER A 265 30.43 -31.77 -51.04
C SER A 265 31.86 -31.28 -50.86
N SER A 266 32.24 -30.93 -49.60
CA SER A 266 33.58 -30.41 -49.30
C SER A 266 34.54 -31.45 -48.69
N GLY A 267 34.09 -32.66 -48.47
CA GLY A 267 34.86 -33.65 -47.70
C GLY A 267 35.15 -33.25 -46.27
N GLY A 268 34.31 -32.38 -45.69
CA GLY A 268 34.45 -31.87 -44.34
C GLY A 268 35.44 -30.70 -44.18
N GLN A 269 35.91 -30.08 -45.28
CA GLN A 269 36.85 -28.96 -45.23
C GLN A 269 36.17 -27.61 -44.88
N ILE A 270 34.91 -27.42 -45.28
CA ILE A 270 34.17 -26.17 -45.00
C ILE A 270 33.50 -26.20 -43.65
N ILE A 271 32.89 -27.33 -43.32
CA ILE A 271 32.17 -27.53 -42.06
C ILE A 271 32.35 -28.99 -41.64
N ASP A 272 32.53 -29.24 -40.35
CA ASP A 272 32.68 -30.56 -39.78
C ASP A 272 31.43 -30.98 -38.94
N VAL A 273 31.42 -32.23 -38.46
CA VAL A 273 30.27 -32.77 -37.68
C VAL A 273 30.12 -32.10 -36.32
N GLY A 274 31.25 -31.74 -35.69
CA GLY A 274 31.23 -31.04 -34.42
C GLY A 274 30.62 -29.66 -34.55
N GLN A 275 30.92 -28.94 -35.63
CA GLN A 275 30.34 -27.63 -35.93
C GLN A 275 28.82 -27.70 -36.16
N ILE A 276 28.32 -28.74 -36.84
CA ILE A 276 26.86 -28.96 -36.95
C ILE A 276 26.22 -29.15 -35.56
N SER A 277 26.86 -29.95 -34.69
CA SER A 277 26.36 -30.18 -33.32
C SER A 277 26.31 -28.87 -32.50
N ALA A 278 27.37 -28.05 -32.59
CA ALA A 278 27.40 -26.74 -31.96
C ALA A 278 26.32 -25.79 -32.51
N MET A 279 26.13 -25.77 -33.83
CA MET A 279 25.10 -24.95 -34.48
C MET A 279 23.68 -25.28 -34.05
N LEU A 280 23.34 -26.57 -33.84
CA LEU A 280 22.05 -26.98 -33.29
C LEU A 280 21.86 -26.43 -31.89
N THR A 281 22.91 -26.51 -31.07
CA THR A 281 22.86 -26.00 -29.68
C THR A 281 22.76 -24.48 -29.63
N TYR A 282 23.54 -23.75 -30.42
CA TYR A 282 23.44 -22.29 -30.50
C TYR A 282 22.09 -21.84 -31.05
N GLY A 283 21.53 -22.54 -32.04
CA GLY A 283 20.19 -22.28 -32.53
C GLY A 283 19.12 -22.40 -31.43
N PHE A 284 19.20 -23.43 -30.59
CA PHE A 284 18.33 -23.59 -29.42
C PHE A 284 18.52 -22.44 -28.41
N MET A 285 19.76 -22.08 -28.07
CA MET A 285 20.07 -21.00 -27.14
C MET A 285 19.54 -19.63 -27.64
N ILE A 286 19.68 -19.33 -28.93
CA ILE A 286 19.17 -18.12 -29.56
C ILE A 286 17.64 -18.04 -29.44
N LEU A 287 16.94 -19.10 -29.81
CA LEU A 287 15.47 -19.14 -29.78
C LEU A 287 14.94 -19.04 -28.35
N MET A 288 15.55 -19.75 -27.40
CA MET A 288 15.18 -19.68 -25.97
C MET A 288 15.42 -18.30 -25.38
N SER A 289 16.53 -17.63 -25.72
CA SER A 289 16.81 -16.28 -25.22
C SER A 289 15.81 -15.26 -25.75
N LEU A 290 15.37 -15.36 -27.00
CA LEU A 290 14.30 -14.52 -27.55
C LEU A 290 12.97 -14.70 -26.83
N MET A 291 12.61 -15.95 -26.53
CA MET A 291 11.40 -16.26 -25.76
C MET A 291 11.48 -15.64 -24.35
N MET A 292 12.63 -15.75 -23.69
CA MET A 292 12.85 -15.13 -22.37
C MET A 292 12.72 -13.59 -22.44
N ILE A 293 13.28 -12.94 -23.45
CA ILE A 293 13.17 -11.48 -23.66
C ILE A 293 11.70 -11.09 -23.82
N SER A 294 10.92 -11.86 -24.59
CA SER A 294 9.48 -11.62 -24.76
C SER A 294 8.70 -11.74 -23.43
N MET A 295 9.00 -12.77 -22.64
CA MET A 295 8.38 -12.98 -21.33
C MET A 295 8.69 -11.83 -20.36
N ILE A 296 9.95 -11.38 -20.31
CA ILE A 296 10.37 -10.25 -19.46
C ILE A 296 9.63 -8.98 -19.85
N TYR A 297 9.49 -8.69 -21.14
CA TYR A 297 8.75 -7.51 -21.60
C TYR A 297 7.31 -7.48 -21.07
N VAL A 298 6.59 -8.60 -21.17
CA VAL A 298 5.23 -8.72 -20.65
C VAL A 298 5.20 -8.47 -19.14
N MET A 299 6.10 -9.10 -18.40
CA MET A 299 6.12 -9.03 -16.94
C MET A 299 6.51 -7.65 -16.40
N LEU A 300 7.48 -6.98 -17.04
CA LEU A 300 7.84 -5.60 -16.71
C LEU A 300 6.68 -4.64 -17.00
N THR A 301 5.94 -4.86 -18.09
CA THR A 301 4.77 -4.04 -18.41
C THR A 301 3.66 -4.20 -17.37
N MET A 302 3.44 -5.42 -16.86
CA MET A 302 2.46 -5.67 -15.78
C MET A 302 2.90 -5.04 -14.45
N SER A 303 4.18 -5.10 -14.12
CA SER A 303 4.72 -4.52 -12.89
C SER A 303 4.84 -2.99 -12.93
N ALA A 304 4.80 -2.38 -14.12
CA ALA A 304 4.96 -0.94 -14.29
C ALA A 304 3.87 -0.14 -13.55
N GLU A 305 2.63 -0.66 -13.49
CA GLU A 305 1.54 0.00 -12.78
C GLU A 305 1.75 -0.04 -11.27
N SER A 306 2.19 -1.18 -10.72
CA SER A 306 2.57 -1.28 -9.30
C SER A 306 3.72 -0.32 -8.94
N MET A 307 4.75 -0.24 -9.80
CA MET A 307 5.85 0.70 -9.63
C MET A 307 5.38 2.17 -9.66
N LYS A 308 4.42 2.50 -10.52
CA LYS A 308 3.84 3.84 -10.60
C LYS A 308 3.07 4.20 -9.33
N ARG A 309 2.21 3.30 -8.82
CA ARG A 309 1.48 3.52 -7.57
C ARG A 309 2.40 3.71 -6.36
N ILE A 310 3.49 2.94 -6.28
CA ILE A 310 4.51 3.12 -5.24
C ILE A 310 5.20 4.48 -5.39
N TYR A 311 5.57 4.85 -6.62
CA TYR A 311 6.24 6.12 -6.89
C TYR A 311 5.37 7.32 -6.50
N GLU A 312 4.06 7.26 -6.72
CA GLU A 312 3.12 8.29 -6.29
C GLU A 312 3.20 8.54 -4.77
N VAL A 313 3.20 7.47 -3.96
CA VAL A 313 3.31 7.60 -2.49
C VAL A 313 4.68 8.12 -2.06
N LEU A 314 5.77 7.63 -2.69
CA LEU A 314 7.13 8.06 -2.35
C LEU A 314 7.42 9.53 -2.71
N CYS A 315 6.70 10.08 -3.68
CA CYS A 315 6.84 11.46 -4.13
C CYS A 315 5.78 12.41 -3.55
N GLU A 316 4.75 11.87 -2.89
CA GLU A 316 3.76 12.71 -2.23
C GLU A 316 4.38 13.43 -1.06
N GLU A 317 4.17 14.73 -0.97
CA GLU A 317 4.64 15.55 0.13
C GLU A 317 3.52 15.72 1.16
N PRO A 318 3.84 15.72 2.47
CA PRO A 318 2.85 16.05 3.50
C PRO A 318 2.26 17.44 3.24
N ALA A 319 0.93 17.53 3.27
CA ALA A 319 0.25 18.81 3.06
C ALA A 319 0.51 19.78 4.23
N LEU A 320 0.76 19.23 5.43
CA LEU A 320 1.07 20.01 6.63
C LEU A 320 2.54 19.82 7.00
N VAL A 321 3.25 20.93 7.16
CA VAL A 321 4.65 20.96 7.59
C VAL A 321 4.82 22.02 8.69
N ASN A 322 5.83 21.82 9.52
CA ASN A 322 6.21 22.80 10.53
C ASN A 322 6.80 24.05 9.85
N PRO A 323 6.58 25.25 10.38
CA PRO A 323 7.30 26.45 9.95
C PRO A 323 8.79 26.36 10.29
N ALA A 324 9.61 27.26 9.74
CA ALA A 324 11.06 27.26 9.96
C ALA A 324 11.44 27.49 11.43
N GLU A 325 10.69 28.30 12.15
CA GLU A 325 10.85 28.60 13.57
C GLU A 325 9.52 28.32 14.30
N PRO A 326 9.22 27.05 14.63
CA PRO A 326 7.95 26.70 15.23
C PRO A 326 7.87 27.13 16.70
N VAL A 327 6.70 27.55 17.14
CA VAL A 327 6.40 27.77 18.57
C VAL A 327 6.31 26.43 19.27
N THR A 328 7.07 26.27 20.35
CA THR A 328 7.22 24.99 21.07
C THR A 328 6.49 24.93 22.41
N GLU A 329 5.64 25.90 22.72
CA GLU A 329 4.83 25.93 23.94
C GLU A 329 3.42 26.47 23.66
N VAL A 330 2.42 25.75 24.12
CA VAL A 330 1.02 26.20 24.14
C VAL A 330 0.73 26.82 25.51
N LYS A 331 0.46 28.13 25.56
CA LYS A 331 0.30 28.89 26.80
C LYS A 331 -0.92 28.42 27.59
N ASP A 332 -2.08 28.41 26.97
CA ASP A 332 -3.36 28.09 27.59
C ASP A 332 -4.30 27.39 26.60
N GLY A 333 -5.52 27.08 27.02
CA GLY A 333 -6.53 26.40 26.23
C GLY A 333 -7.53 27.32 25.53
N SER A 334 -7.22 28.63 25.35
CA SER A 334 -8.10 29.52 24.58
C SER A 334 -8.07 29.19 23.09
N VAL A 335 -9.19 29.38 22.40
CA VAL A 335 -9.33 29.12 20.96
C VAL A 335 -10.04 30.29 20.29
N ASP A 336 -9.44 30.84 19.23
CA ASP A 336 -10.01 31.87 18.41
C ASP A 336 -10.14 31.44 16.96
N PHE A 337 -11.35 31.53 16.42
CA PHE A 337 -11.62 31.42 14.99
C PHE A 337 -11.91 32.82 14.45
N SER A 338 -11.15 33.30 13.47
CA SER A 338 -11.30 34.62 12.86
C SER A 338 -11.54 34.48 11.36
N GLY A 339 -12.80 34.70 10.93
CA GLY A 339 -13.24 34.65 9.54
C GLY A 339 -12.98 33.30 8.85
N VAL A 340 -13.07 32.18 9.60
CA VAL A 340 -12.63 30.87 9.14
C VAL A 340 -13.57 30.29 8.09
N SER A 341 -13.02 30.00 6.90
CA SER A 341 -13.68 29.22 5.86
C SER A 341 -12.82 28.02 5.48
N PHE A 342 -13.45 26.85 5.24
CA PHE A 342 -12.74 25.60 4.97
C PHE A 342 -13.41 24.77 3.88
N LYS A 343 -12.57 24.13 3.04
CA LYS A 343 -12.95 23.12 2.03
C LYS A 343 -12.02 21.91 2.14
N TYR A 344 -12.56 20.68 2.06
CA TYR A 344 -11.77 19.45 2.03
C TYR A 344 -10.98 19.25 0.74
N SER A 345 -11.40 19.89 -0.35
CA SER A 345 -10.69 19.89 -1.63
C SER A 345 -10.72 21.28 -2.23
N LYS A 346 -9.60 21.71 -2.81
CA LYS A 346 -9.51 22.99 -3.55
C LYS A 346 -10.53 23.10 -4.68
N GLU A 347 -10.94 21.97 -5.24
CA GLU A 347 -11.92 21.88 -6.33
C GLU A 347 -13.37 21.87 -5.84
N ALA A 348 -13.60 21.74 -4.52
CA ALA A 348 -14.95 21.70 -3.97
C ALA A 348 -15.68 23.03 -4.22
N LYS A 349 -16.91 22.94 -4.78
CA LYS A 349 -17.75 24.11 -5.08
C LYS A 349 -18.32 24.79 -3.82
N LYS A 350 -18.51 24.03 -2.73
CA LYS A 350 -19.10 24.51 -1.49
C LYS A 350 -18.07 24.47 -0.36
N TYR A 351 -18.12 25.47 0.50
CA TYR A 351 -17.41 25.45 1.77
C TYR A 351 -18.07 24.46 2.74
N ALA A 352 -17.25 23.71 3.48
CA ALA A 352 -17.69 22.94 4.62
C ALA A 352 -17.93 23.82 5.84
N LEU A 353 -17.10 24.86 6.01
CA LEU A 353 -17.29 25.95 6.97
C LEU A 353 -17.16 27.28 6.24
N ALA A 354 -17.97 28.28 6.59
CA ALA A 354 -17.99 29.57 5.92
C ALA A 354 -18.14 30.74 6.90
N GLY A 355 -17.08 31.56 7.02
CA GLY A 355 -17.08 32.77 7.80
C GLY A 355 -17.36 32.54 9.29
N ILE A 356 -16.60 31.66 9.93
CA ILE A 356 -16.73 31.36 11.35
C ILE A 356 -15.90 32.36 12.17
N ASP A 357 -16.57 33.11 13.04
CA ASP A 357 -15.98 33.97 14.07
C ASP A 357 -16.43 33.46 15.44
N LEU A 358 -15.52 32.90 16.23
CA LEU A 358 -15.82 32.30 17.53
C LEU A 358 -14.62 32.45 18.47
N HIS A 359 -14.87 32.91 19.68
CA HIS A 359 -13.89 32.97 20.76
C HIS A 359 -14.29 32.03 21.90
N ILE A 360 -13.34 31.26 22.42
CA ILE A 360 -13.49 30.33 23.53
C ILE A 360 -12.39 30.64 24.55
N ASP A 361 -12.76 31.03 25.77
CA ASP A 361 -11.80 31.26 26.85
C ASP A 361 -11.23 29.95 27.38
N SER A 362 -9.99 30.01 27.92
CA SER A 362 -9.34 28.86 28.55
C SER A 362 -10.16 28.35 29.74
N GLY A 363 -10.28 27.03 29.85
CA GLY A 363 -11.01 26.35 30.93
C GLY A 363 -12.53 26.21 30.72
N MET A 364 -13.11 26.92 29.73
CA MET A 364 -14.54 26.80 29.43
C MET A 364 -14.95 25.41 28.98
N THR A 365 -16.21 25.06 29.30
CA THR A 365 -16.91 23.93 28.70
C THR A 365 -17.82 24.45 27.58
N VAL A 366 -17.55 24.06 26.35
CA VAL A 366 -18.30 24.48 25.16
C VAL A 366 -19.06 23.31 24.57
N GLY A 367 -20.38 23.45 24.40
CA GLY A 367 -21.22 22.50 23.69
C GLY A 367 -21.36 22.90 22.21
N ILE A 368 -21.20 21.98 21.28
CA ILE A 368 -21.45 22.22 19.85
C ILE A 368 -22.62 21.37 19.40
N LEU A 369 -23.67 22.02 18.92
CA LEU A 369 -24.91 21.41 18.44
C LEU A 369 -25.15 21.73 16.96
N GLY A 370 -25.99 20.94 16.31
CA GLY A 370 -26.42 21.13 14.93
C GLY A 370 -26.83 19.82 14.26
N GLY A 371 -27.51 19.92 13.16
CA GLY A 371 -27.98 18.76 12.39
C GLY A 371 -26.83 17.88 11.86
N THR A 372 -27.17 16.68 11.37
CA THR A 372 -26.21 15.84 10.68
C THR A 372 -25.70 16.55 9.42
N GLY A 373 -24.39 16.58 9.22
CA GLY A 373 -23.78 17.30 8.09
C GLY A 373 -23.57 18.80 8.30
N SER A 374 -23.85 19.37 9.48
CA SER A 374 -23.61 20.79 9.78
C SER A 374 -22.14 21.17 10.00
N SER A 375 -21.21 20.25 9.79
CA SER A 375 -19.73 20.44 9.87
C SER A 375 -19.17 20.64 11.29
N LYS A 376 -19.83 20.10 12.32
CA LYS A 376 -19.35 20.17 13.72
C LYS A 376 -17.95 19.54 13.88
N SER A 377 -17.77 18.31 13.42
CA SER A 377 -16.48 17.60 13.48
C SER A 377 -15.41 18.35 12.67
N THR A 378 -15.78 18.95 11.54
CA THR A 378 -14.85 19.75 10.72
C THR A 378 -14.31 20.95 11.52
N LEU A 379 -15.18 21.66 12.27
CA LEU A 379 -14.75 22.82 13.07
C LEU A 379 -13.68 22.43 14.10
N VAL A 380 -13.93 21.37 14.86
CA VAL A 380 -12.99 20.96 15.92
C VAL A 380 -11.70 20.33 15.40
N GLN A 381 -11.71 19.77 14.19
CA GLN A 381 -10.52 19.20 13.55
C GLN A 381 -9.49 20.26 13.13
N LEU A 382 -9.91 21.51 13.00
CA LEU A 382 -9.01 22.63 12.69
C LEU A 382 -8.17 23.05 13.92
N ILE A 383 -8.64 22.82 15.15
CA ILE A 383 -7.95 23.20 16.38
C ILE A 383 -6.60 22.47 16.54
N PRO A 384 -6.52 21.11 16.45
CA PRO A 384 -5.25 20.39 16.46
C PRO A 384 -4.52 20.43 15.11
N ARG A 385 -4.93 21.28 14.18
CA ARG A 385 -4.38 21.42 12.84
C ARG A 385 -4.32 20.05 12.13
N LEU A 386 -5.46 19.31 12.07
CA LEU A 386 -5.56 18.11 11.23
C LEU A 386 -5.72 18.49 9.76
N TYR A 387 -6.26 19.69 9.51
CA TYR A 387 -6.33 20.37 8.22
C TYR A 387 -5.98 21.85 8.41
N ASP A 388 -5.47 22.50 7.39
CA ASP A 388 -5.30 23.95 7.37
C ASP A 388 -6.58 24.63 6.84
N VAL A 389 -6.89 25.82 7.36
CA VAL A 389 -8.03 26.62 6.89
C VAL A 389 -7.81 27.09 5.45
N THR A 390 -8.90 27.23 4.69
CA THR A 390 -8.84 27.81 3.33
C THR A 390 -8.72 29.33 3.40
N GLU A 391 -9.46 29.95 4.31
CA GLU A 391 -9.45 31.40 4.56
C GLU A 391 -9.57 31.65 6.06
N GLY A 392 -9.06 32.78 6.53
CA GLY A 392 -9.04 33.16 7.94
C GLY A 392 -7.91 32.53 8.74
N SER A 393 -8.07 32.49 10.06
CA SER A 393 -7.09 31.92 10.99
C SER A 393 -7.74 31.25 12.20
N VAL A 394 -7.09 30.19 12.71
CA VAL A 394 -7.41 29.55 13.99
C VAL A 394 -6.23 29.77 14.91
N LYS A 395 -6.48 30.27 16.13
CA LYS A 395 -5.44 30.47 17.13
C LYS A 395 -5.74 29.62 18.36
N VAL A 396 -4.69 29.10 18.98
CA VAL A 396 -4.72 28.38 20.26
C VAL A 396 -3.73 29.07 21.20
N GLY A 397 -4.16 29.44 22.42
CA GLY A 397 -3.31 30.20 23.33
C GLY A 397 -2.82 31.53 22.74
N GLY A 398 -3.61 32.14 21.85
CA GLY A 398 -3.32 33.40 21.18
C GLY A 398 -2.36 33.32 19.96
N VAL A 399 -1.82 32.13 19.64
CA VAL A 399 -0.90 31.88 18.52
C VAL A 399 -1.61 31.12 17.41
N ASP A 400 -1.37 31.48 16.14
CA ASP A 400 -1.95 30.75 14.99
C ASP A 400 -1.48 29.29 14.99
N VAL A 401 -2.39 28.37 14.74
CA VAL A 401 -2.07 26.91 14.71
C VAL A 401 -1.02 26.55 13.67
N ARG A 402 -0.82 27.41 12.64
CA ARG A 402 0.19 27.24 11.60
C ARG A 402 1.61 27.55 12.05
N ASP A 403 1.76 28.34 13.12
CA ASP A 403 3.05 28.77 13.65
C ASP A 403 3.60 27.81 14.72
N TYR A 404 2.79 26.84 15.19
CA TYR A 404 3.21 25.84 16.13
C TYR A 404 4.00 24.69 15.49
N ASP A 405 4.87 24.07 16.30
CA ASP A 405 5.26 22.68 16.08
C ASP A 405 4.02 21.77 16.19
N LEU A 406 3.81 20.92 15.16
CA LEU A 406 2.62 20.06 15.08
C LEU A 406 2.53 19.06 16.22
N GLU A 407 3.66 18.55 16.70
CA GLU A 407 3.70 17.58 17.80
C GLU A 407 3.32 18.26 19.12
N ILE A 408 3.86 19.45 19.37
CA ILE A 408 3.56 20.26 20.55
C ILE A 408 2.09 20.67 20.57
N LEU A 409 1.56 21.21 19.46
CA LEU A 409 0.15 21.57 19.37
C LEU A 409 -0.77 20.36 19.63
N ARG A 410 -0.49 19.24 18.93
CA ARG A 410 -1.26 18.01 19.09
C ARG A 410 -1.08 17.37 20.45
N SER A 411 0.02 17.62 21.14
CA SER A 411 0.22 17.17 22.53
C SER A 411 -0.64 17.97 23.50
N ALA A 412 -0.88 19.25 23.24
CA ALA A 412 -1.73 20.12 24.03
C ALA A 412 -3.24 19.90 23.74
N VAL A 413 -3.62 19.33 22.60
CA VAL A 413 -5.01 19.10 22.20
C VAL A 413 -5.28 17.61 22.11
N SER A 414 -6.16 17.09 22.95
CA SER A 414 -6.64 15.70 22.87
C SER A 414 -7.99 15.63 22.16
N VAL A 415 -8.14 14.67 21.26
CA VAL A 415 -9.38 14.45 20.51
C VAL A 415 -9.86 13.03 20.70
N VAL A 416 -11.09 12.87 21.19
CA VAL A 416 -11.84 11.60 21.17
C VAL A 416 -12.76 11.63 19.96
N LEU A 417 -12.44 10.83 18.95
CA LEU A 417 -13.16 10.83 17.68
C LEU A 417 -14.50 10.09 17.81
N GLN A 418 -15.45 10.39 16.95
CA GLN A 418 -16.75 9.71 16.85
C GLN A 418 -16.60 8.20 16.66
N LYS A 419 -15.64 7.76 15.81
CA LYS A 419 -15.29 6.34 15.67
C LYS A 419 -14.19 5.98 16.67
N ASN A 420 -14.58 5.40 17.79
CA ASN A 420 -13.68 4.96 18.85
C ASN A 420 -12.92 3.69 18.43
N LEU A 421 -11.60 3.82 18.23
CA LEU A 421 -10.73 2.72 17.84
C LEU A 421 -9.78 2.36 18.99
N LEU A 422 -9.71 1.06 19.27
CA LEU A 422 -8.71 0.46 20.14
C LEU A 422 -7.79 -0.43 19.32
N PHE A 423 -6.52 -0.45 19.67
CA PHE A 423 -5.52 -1.31 19.03
C PHE A 423 -5.50 -2.69 19.70
N SER A 424 -5.04 -3.70 18.96
CA SER A 424 -4.77 -5.01 19.55
C SER A 424 -3.65 -4.89 20.58
N GLY A 425 -3.86 -5.45 21.77
CA GLY A 425 -2.94 -5.34 22.91
C GLY A 425 -3.70 -5.34 24.21
N THR A 426 -3.07 -5.03 25.34
CA THR A 426 -3.74 -4.93 26.62
C THR A 426 -4.53 -3.62 26.75
N ILE A 427 -5.45 -3.54 27.71
CA ILE A 427 -6.12 -2.28 28.07
C ILE A 427 -5.08 -1.24 28.48
N LYS A 428 -4.11 -1.64 29.30
CA LYS A 428 -3.02 -0.77 29.76
C LYS A 428 -2.19 -0.22 28.61
N GLU A 429 -1.82 -1.04 27.62
CA GLU A 429 -1.11 -0.60 26.43
C GLU A 429 -1.93 0.40 25.62
N ASN A 430 -3.24 0.17 25.46
CA ASN A 430 -4.12 1.10 24.79
C ASN A 430 -4.23 2.46 25.51
N LEU A 431 -4.21 2.47 26.83
CA LEU A 431 -4.27 3.69 27.62
C LEU A 431 -2.96 4.47 27.57
N ARG A 432 -1.80 3.77 27.53
CA ARG A 432 -0.48 4.39 27.41
C ARG A 432 -0.23 5.10 26.06
N TRP A 433 -1.10 4.94 25.08
CA TRP A 433 -1.10 5.81 23.90
C TRP A 433 -1.35 7.28 24.25
N GLY A 434 -2.03 7.57 25.36
CA GLY A 434 -2.19 8.93 25.88
C GLY A 434 -0.91 9.48 26.52
N ASN A 435 -0.20 8.63 27.27
CA ASN A 435 1.10 8.94 27.88
C ASN A 435 1.87 7.63 28.10
N GLU A 436 2.95 7.43 27.36
CA GLU A 436 3.78 6.21 27.40
C GLU A 436 4.35 5.95 28.80
N ASN A 437 4.68 7.02 29.54
CA ASN A 437 5.28 6.97 30.86
C ASN A 437 4.26 7.02 32.01
N ALA A 438 2.96 6.90 31.71
CA ALA A 438 1.94 6.93 32.74
C ALA A 438 2.12 5.79 33.76
N SER A 439 2.08 6.15 35.05
CA SER A 439 2.08 5.17 36.12
C SER A 439 0.76 4.39 36.16
N ASP A 440 0.77 3.24 36.84
CA ASP A 440 -0.44 2.44 36.98
C ASP A 440 -1.54 3.18 37.79
N GLU A 441 -1.13 4.03 38.74
CA GLU A 441 -2.05 4.88 39.52
C GLU A 441 -2.69 5.95 38.62
N GLU A 442 -1.93 6.59 37.72
CA GLU A 442 -2.44 7.56 36.77
C GLU A 442 -3.44 6.91 35.78
N ILE A 443 -3.13 5.70 35.32
CA ILE A 443 -4.03 4.91 34.47
C ILE A 443 -5.35 4.61 35.19
N VAL A 444 -5.29 4.13 36.42
CA VAL A 444 -6.49 3.87 37.23
C VAL A 444 -7.30 5.14 37.48
N GLN A 445 -6.62 6.26 37.79
CA GLN A 445 -7.29 7.55 38.01
C GLN A 445 -8.00 8.04 36.74
N ALA A 446 -7.34 7.98 35.59
CA ALA A 446 -7.96 8.35 34.31
C ALA A 446 -9.19 7.45 33.98
N CYS A 447 -9.11 6.14 34.29
CA CYS A 447 -10.23 5.21 34.12
C CYS A 447 -11.38 5.50 35.09
N LYS A 448 -11.10 5.91 36.32
CA LYS A 448 -12.15 6.34 37.26
C LYS A 448 -12.86 7.58 36.75
N LEU A 449 -12.14 8.58 36.28
CA LEU A 449 -12.74 9.80 35.71
C LEU A 449 -13.58 9.51 34.45
N ALA A 450 -13.16 8.58 33.63
CA ALA A 450 -13.90 8.12 32.44
C ALA A 450 -14.97 7.08 32.75
N GLN A 451 -15.22 6.76 34.03
CA GLN A 451 -16.17 5.73 34.49
C GLN A 451 -15.85 4.34 33.88
N ALA A 452 -14.56 4.04 33.70
CA ALA A 452 -14.08 2.81 33.08
C ALA A 452 -13.52 1.79 34.08
N ASP A 453 -13.06 2.21 35.27
CA ASP A 453 -12.37 1.38 36.25
C ASP A 453 -13.18 0.16 36.67
N GLU A 454 -14.48 0.33 36.93
CA GLU A 454 -15.35 -0.73 37.40
C GLU A 454 -15.44 -1.90 36.41
N PHE A 455 -15.73 -1.61 35.12
CA PHE A 455 -15.83 -2.67 34.14
C PHE A 455 -14.47 -3.25 33.78
N VAL A 456 -13.40 -2.44 33.80
CA VAL A 456 -12.03 -2.96 33.54
C VAL A 456 -11.64 -3.98 34.59
N ARG A 457 -11.93 -3.71 35.88
CA ARG A 457 -11.70 -4.65 36.98
C ARG A 457 -12.57 -5.91 36.91
N SER A 458 -13.68 -5.86 36.20
CA SER A 458 -14.54 -7.03 35.99
C SER A 458 -14.03 -8.02 34.95
N PHE A 459 -13.04 -7.63 34.14
CA PHE A 459 -12.36 -8.56 33.23
C PHE A 459 -11.44 -9.53 34.00
N PRO A 460 -11.22 -10.76 33.50
CA PRO A 460 -10.43 -11.76 34.19
C PRO A 460 -9.03 -11.27 34.57
N ASP A 461 -8.35 -10.53 33.68
CA ASP A 461 -6.99 -10.01 33.87
C ASP A 461 -6.98 -8.50 34.18
N GLY A 462 -8.15 -7.88 34.49
CA GLY A 462 -8.26 -6.46 34.78
C GLY A 462 -7.66 -5.58 33.68
N TYR A 463 -6.71 -4.73 34.02
CA TYR A 463 -6.02 -3.82 33.09
C TYR A 463 -5.08 -4.51 32.09
N ASP A 464 -4.66 -5.75 32.38
CA ASP A 464 -3.84 -6.57 31.47
C ASP A 464 -4.68 -7.41 30.51
N SER A 465 -6.01 -7.31 30.60
CA SER A 465 -6.95 -7.97 29.66
C SER A 465 -6.72 -7.52 28.24
N ARG A 466 -6.72 -8.50 27.31
CA ARG A 466 -6.42 -8.27 25.91
C ARG A 466 -7.61 -7.70 25.15
N ILE A 467 -7.37 -6.64 24.40
CA ILE A 467 -8.27 -6.06 23.42
C ILE A 467 -7.93 -6.61 22.03
N GLU A 468 -8.94 -7.07 21.31
CA GLU A 468 -8.79 -7.48 19.92
C GLU A 468 -8.73 -6.27 18.97
N GLN A 469 -8.29 -6.50 17.74
CA GLN A 469 -8.18 -5.45 16.73
C GLN A 469 -9.52 -4.69 16.53
N GLY A 470 -9.48 -3.38 16.71
CA GLY A 470 -10.67 -2.54 16.64
C GLY A 470 -11.59 -2.66 17.86
N GLY A 471 -11.18 -3.39 18.91
CA GLY A 471 -11.95 -3.57 20.14
C GLY A 471 -13.23 -4.39 19.94
N THR A 472 -13.21 -5.42 19.09
CA THR A 472 -14.38 -6.25 18.77
C THR A 472 -14.94 -7.01 19.97
N ASN A 473 -14.13 -7.22 20.99
CA ASN A 473 -14.47 -7.92 22.23
C ASN A 473 -14.94 -6.99 23.37
N VAL A 474 -15.15 -5.70 23.11
CA VAL A 474 -15.70 -4.73 24.09
C VAL A 474 -16.90 -3.98 23.50
N SER A 475 -17.84 -3.57 24.37
CA SER A 475 -19.02 -2.84 23.94
C SER A 475 -18.69 -1.43 23.44
N GLY A 476 -19.62 -0.79 22.70
CA GLY A 476 -19.45 0.57 22.20
C GLY A 476 -19.19 1.59 23.33
N GLY A 477 -19.99 1.54 24.43
CA GLY A 477 -19.79 2.40 25.56
C GLY A 477 -18.49 2.14 26.34
N GLN A 478 -18.03 0.88 26.41
CA GLN A 478 -16.74 0.53 26.99
C GLN A 478 -15.59 1.12 26.16
N LYS A 479 -15.66 0.99 24.81
CA LYS A 479 -14.67 1.63 23.90
C LYS A 479 -14.59 3.12 24.11
N GLN A 480 -15.73 3.79 24.17
CA GLN A 480 -15.80 5.25 24.37
C GLN A 480 -15.12 5.65 25.66
N ARG A 481 -15.46 5.00 26.78
CA ARG A 481 -14.86 5.29 28.09
C ARG A 481 -13.36 5.04 28.13
N LEU A 482 -12.86 3.98 27.49
CA LEU A 482 -11.42 3.75 27.36
C LEU A 482 -10.73 4.82 26.48
N CYS A 483 -11.37 5.27 25.40
CA CYS A 483 -10.82 6.36 24.57
C CYS A 483 -10.81 7.70 25.31
N ILE A 484 -11.81 7.98 26.16
CA ILE A 484 -11.83 9.14 27.05
C ILE A 484 -10.70 9.05 28.07
N ALA A 485 -10.52 7.90 28.75
CA ALA A 485 -9.42 7.69 29.70
C ALA A 485 -8.05 7.89 29.04
N ARG A 486 -7.85 7.37 27.82
CA ARG A 486 -6.66 7.58 27.02
C ARG A 486 -6.39 9.08 26.73
N ALA A 487 -7.43 9.83 26.41
CA ALA A 487 -7.32 11.26 26.14
C ALA A 487 -6.98 12.07 27.40
N LEU A 488 -7.51 11.67 28.57
CA LEU A 488 -7.22 12.30 29.87
C LEU A 488 -5.78 12.09 30.33
N LEU A 489 -5.20 10.91 30.07
CA LEU A 489 -3.79 10.60 30.41
C LEU A 489 -2.80 11.54 29.74
N LYS A 490 -3.18 12.18 28.66
CA LYS A 490 -2.36 13.15 27.95
C LYS A 490 -2.24 14.49 28.71
N LYS A 491 -3.13 14.74 29.71
CA LYS A 491 -3.24 16.00 30.47
C LYS A 491 -3.32 17.22 29.55
N PRO A 492 -4.28 17.25 28.58
CA PRO A 492 -4.31 18.26 27.54
C PRO A 492 -4.76 19.64 28.07
N LYS A 493 -4.37 20.71 27.35
CA LYS A 493 -4.94 22.06 27.54
C LYS A 493 -6.36 22.17 26.95
N ILE A 494 -6.63 21.41 25.87
CA ILE A 494 -7.93 21.34 25.20
C ILE A 494 -8.33 19.88 25.03
N LEU A 495 -9.52 19.50 25.52
CA LEU A 495 -10.13 18.18 25.34
C LEU A 495 -11.33 18.31 24.40
N ILE A 496 -11.28 17.65 23.26
CA ILE A 496 -12.35 17.59 22.27
C ILE A 496 -13.02 16.21 22.33
N LEU A 497 -14.34 16.22 22.51
CA LEU A 497 -15.18 15.03 22.53
C LEU A 497 -16.15 15.10 21.35
N ASP A 498 -15.84 14.38 20.25
CA ASP A 498 -16.67 14.37 19.05
C ASP A 498 -17.68 13.21 19.12
N ASP A 499 -18.91 13.52 19.57
CA ASP A 499 -20.02 12.56 19.77
C ASP A 499 -19.62 11.32 20.58
N SER A 500 -18.68 11.55 21.54
CA SER A 500 -17.96 10.48 22.22
C SER A 500 -18.73 9.91 23.43
N THR A 501 -19.93 10.38 23.72
CA THR A 501 -20.80 9.88 24.81
C THR A 501 -22.11 9.33 24.28
N SER A 502 -22.34 9.28 22.99
CA SER A 502 -23.58 8.84 22.36
C SER A 502 -23.96 7.37 22.66
N ALA A 503 -22.96 6.51 22.87
CA ALA A 503 -23.18 5.10 23.26
C ALA A 503 -23.07 4.85 24.77
N VAL A 504 -22.93 5.90 25.56
CA VAL A 504 -22.93 5.85 27.03
C VAL A 504 -24.32 6.26 27.54
N ASP A 505 -24.79 5.63 28.61
CA ASP A 505 -26.03 5.99 29.23
C ASP A 505 -25.99 7.39 29.88
N THR A 506 -27.15 8.03 30.05
CA THR A 506 -27.23 9.42 30.50
C THR A 506 -26.64 9.64 31.90
N LYS A 507 -26.76 8.64 32.79
CA LYS A 507 -26.20 8.71 34.15
C LYS A 507 -24.67 8.70 34.13
N THR A 508 -24.08 7.79 33.36
CA THR A 508 -22.63 7.69 33.22
C THR A 508 -22.06 8.93 32.52
N ASP A 509 -22.72 9.47 31.49
CA ASP A 509 -22.32 10.72 30.83
C ASP A 509 -22.32 11.91 31.82
N ALA A 510 -23.33 12.03 32.70
CA ALA A 510 -23.36 13.06 33.73
C ALA A 510 -22.18 12.93 34.71
N LEU A 511 -21.86 11.71 35.18
CA LEU A 511 -20.72 11.46 36.06
C LEU A 511 -19.38 11.78 35.41
N ILE A 512 -19.21 11.47 34.13
CA ILE A 512 -17.98 11.84 33.36
C ILE A 512 -17.85 13.36 33.31
N ARG A 513 -18.93 14.10 33.03
CA ARG A 513 -18.91 15.57 32.98
C ARG A 513 -18.64 16.19 34.36
N GLU A 514 -19.21 15.64 35.42
CA GLU A 514 -18.91 16.07 36.80
C GLU A 514 -17.43 15.83 37.13
N GLY A 515 -16.88 14.66 36.77
CA GLY A 515 -15.45 14.36 36.88
C GLY A 515 -14.57 15.38 36.16
N PHE A 516 -14.92 15.80 34.95
CA PHE A 516 -14.17 16.82 34.22
C PHE A 516 -14.18 18.17 34.95
N ARG A 517 -15.31 18.59 35.52
CA ARG A 517 -15.37 19.85 36.28
C ARG A 517 -14.52 19.82 37.55
N ALA A 518 -14.51 18.68 38.25
CA ALA A 518 -13.78 18.54 39.51
C ALA A 518 -12.27 18.37 39.33
N TYR A 519 -11.81 17.62 38.32
CA TYR A 519 -10.42 17.17 38.23
C TYR A 519 -9.61 17.83 37.14
N ILE A 520 -10.23 18.42 36.10
CA ILE A 520 -9.57 19.16 35.01
C ILE A 520 -10.22 20.51 34.73
N PRO A 521 -10.40 21.38 35.79
CA PRO A 521 -11.09 22.66 35.63
C PRO A 521 -10.41 23.60 34.62
N GLU A 522 -9.09 23.60 34.56
CA GLU A 522 -8.30 24.47 33.67
C GLU A 522 -8.27 24.03 32.22
N THR A 523 -8.63 22.78 31.93
CA THR A 523 -8.71 22.25 30.56
C THR A 523 -9.96 22.81 29.86
N THR A 524 -9.81 23.34 28.65
CA THR A 524 -10.95 23.72 27.81
C THR A 524 -11.60 22.45 27.26
N LYS A 525 -12.91 22.27 27.45
CA LYS A 525 -13.67 21.09 27.03
C LYS A 525 -14.61 21.48 25.90
N ILE A 526 -14.45 20.86 24.73
CA ILE A 526 -15.31 21.07 23.57
C ILE A 526 -16.07 19.77 23.31
N ILE A 527 -17.37 19.81 23.52
CA ILE A 527 -18.26 18.64 23.46
C ILE A 527 -19.20 18.78 22.27
N ILE A 528 -19.00 17.97 21.25
CA ILE A 528 -19.98 17.81 20.17
C ILE A 528 -20.99 16.78 20.64
N ALA A 529 -22.25 17.18 20.70
CA ALA A 529 -23.34 16.29 21.12
C ALA A 529 -24.51 16.35 20.12
N GLN A 530 -25.27 15.26 20.09
CA GLN A 530 -26.57 15.20 19.41
C GLN A 530 -27.72 15.47 20.38
N ARG A 531 -27.48 15.22 21.68
CA ARG A 531 -28.46 15.44 22.75
C ARG A 531 -28.17 16.76 23.45
N ILE A 532 -29.20 17.62 23.61
CA ILE A 532 -29.07 18.88 24.32
C ILE A 532 -28.73 18.64 25.80
N ALA A 533 -29.25 17.58 26.41
CA ALA A 533 -28.96 17.18 27.79
C ALA A 533 -27.45 17.02 28.08
N SER A 534 -26.65 16.64 27.09
CA SER A 534 -25.18 16.49 27.25
C SER A 534 -24.42 17.80 27.29
N VAL A 535 -25.04 18.92 26.88
CA VAL A 535 -24.37 20.23 26.78
C VAL A 535 -25.16 21.38 27.42
N GLN A 536 -26.34 21.11 28.01
CA GLN A 536 -27.17 22.15 28.60
C GLN A 536 -26.52 22.93 29.74
N ASP A 537 -25.57 22.29 30.44
CA ASP A 537 -24.80 22.88 31.54
C ASP A 537 -23.46 23.47 31.07
N ALA A 538 -23.22 23.58 29.78
CA ALA A 538 -22.01 24.18 29.23
C ALA A 538 -22.00 25.70 29.48
N ASP A 539 -20.79 26.25 29.63
CA ASP A 539 -20.60 27.71 29.79
C ASP A 539 -21.01 28.46 28.52
N MET A 540 -20.85 27.80 27.37
CA MET A 540 -21.21 28.31 26.05
C MET A 540 -21.74 27.16 25.19
N ILE A 541 -22.81 27.42 24.44
CA ILE A 541 -23.35 26.52 23.43
C ILE A 541 -23.27 27.19 22.06
N VAL A 542 -22.68 26.51 21.10
CA VAL A 542 -22.52 26.92 19.70
C VAL A 542 -23.47 26.10 18.85
N VAL A 543 -24.35 26.75 18.12
CA VAL A 543 -25.29 26.10 17.18
C VAL A 543 -24.79 26.31 15.77
N LEU A 544 -24.43 25.20 15.10
CA LEU A 544 -23.99 25.18 13.71
C LEU A 544 -25.12 24.75 12.78
N ASP A 545 -25.33 25.49 11.72
CA ASP A 545 -26.21 25.12 10.63
C ASP A 545 -25.55 25.36 9.27
N ASN A 546 -25.56 24.32 8.42
CA ASN A 546 -24.99 24.36 7.07
C ASN A 546 -23.58 24.98 6.99
N GLY A 547 -22.71 24.68 7.95
CA GLY A 547 -21.32 25.16 8.02
C GLY A 547 -21.17 26.61 8.45
N ARG A 548 -22.19 27.22 9.06
CA ARG A 548 -22.17 28.58 9.61
C ARG A 548 -22.61 28.61 11.06
N LEU A 549 -22.17 29.62 11.80
CA LEU A 549 -22.69 29.88 13.13
C LEU A 549 -24.13 30.40 13.03
N SER A 550 -25.08 29.65 13.60
CA SER A 550 -26.48 30.04 13.70
C SER A 550 -26.74 30.86 14.98
N ALA A 551 -26.20 30.38 16.10
CA ALA A 551 -26.34 31.08 17.39
C ALA A 551 -25.20 30.67 18.35
N VAL A 552 -24.86 31.54 19.28
CA VAL A 552 -23.92 31.30 20.39
C VAL A 552 -24.52 31.89 21.67
N GLY A 553 -24.51 31.13 22.76
CA GLY A 553 -25.04 31.61 24.07
C GLY A 553 -25.20 30.49 25.10
N LYS A 554 -25.72 30.80 26.26
CA LYS A 554 -26.07 29.81 27.27
C LYS A 554 -27.42 29.15 26.94
N HIS A 555 -27.69 27.98 27.52
CA HIS A 555 -28.90 27.21 27.30
C HIS A 555 -30.19 28.07 27.37
N GLN A 556 -30.38 28.83 28.44
CA GLN A 556 -31.56 29.65 28.63
C GLN A 556 -31.69 30.77 27.60
N GLN A 557 -30.55 31.39 27.20
CA GLN A 557 -30.51 32.41 26.17
C GLN A 557 -30.94 31.86 24.82
N LEU A 558 -30.41 30.69 24.46
CA LEU A 558 -30.74 30.03 23.19
C LEU A 558 -32.21 29.56 23.14
N LEU A 559 -32.76 29.08 24.24
CA LEU A 559 -34.18 28.75 24.32
C LEU A 559 -35.09 29.98 24.07
N ALA A 560 -34.64 31.16 24.50
CA ALA A 560 -35.40 32.37 24.29
C ALA A 560 -35.23 32.95 22.87
N SER A 561 -34.01 32.89 22.28
CA SER A 561 -33.62 33.61 21.07
C SER A 561 -33.57 32.81 19.79
N ASN A 562 -33.36 31.46 19.85
CA ASN A 562 -33.18 30.63 18.67
C ASN A 562 -34.30 29.57 18.55
N SER A 563 -35.12 29.72 17.51
CA SER A 563 -36.27 28.83 17.26
C SER A 563 -35.85 27.38 16.95
N SER A 564 -34.81 27.18 16.20
CA SER A 564 -34.31 25.84 15.84
C SER A 564 -33.79 25.10 17.09
N TYR A 565 -33.07 25.80 17.98
CA TYR A 565 -32.59 25.23 19.23
C TYR A 565 -33.77 24.82 20.15
N ARG A 566 -34.78 25.68 20.25
CA ARG A 566 -35.99 25.41 21.04
C ARG A 566 -36.74 24.20 20.49
N GLU A 567 -36.95 24.14 19.19
CA GLU A 567 -37.65 23.01 18.55
C GLU A 567 -36.94 21.66 18.82
N VAL A 568 -35.61 21.61 18.69
CA VAL A 568 -34.82 20.40 18.99
C VAL A 568 -34.93 20.05 20.47
N TYR A 569 -34.91 21.04 21.38
CA TYR A 569 -35.09 20.80 22.83
C TYR A 569 -36.45 20.22 23.15
N GLU A 570 -37.54 20.82 22.64
CA GLU A 570 -38.89 20.34 22.84
C GLU A 570 -39.12 18.92 22.31
N GLN A 571 -38.58 18.62 21.11
CA GLN A 571 -38.66 17.26 20.56
C GLN A 571 -37.93 16.23 21.42
N GLN A 572 -36.77 16.58 21.95
CA GLN A 572 -35.98 15.64 22.79
C GLN A 572 -36.62 15.47 24.19
N THR A 573 -37.29 16.48 24.73
CA THR A 573 -37.94 16.42 26.02
C THR A 573 -39.25 15.64 25.93
N ARG A 574 -40.08 15.88 24.90
CA ARG A 574 -41.35 15.14 24.70
C ARG A 574 -41.12 13.65 24.41
N GLY A 575 -40.08 13.30 23.65
CA GLY A 575 -39.72 11.90 23.37
C GLY A 575 -39.18 11.14 24.59
N GLY A 576 -38.76 11.83 25.66
CA GLY A 576 -38.34 11.25 26.93
C GLY A 576 -39.52 10.88 27.86
N GLU A 577 -40.62 11.62 27.80
CA GLU A 577 -41.79 11.39 28.63
C GLU A 577 -42.70 10.24 28.15
N GLU A 578 -42.56 9.81 26.87
CA GLU A 578 -43.32 8.67 26.31
C GLU A 578 -42.64 7.29 26.57
N HIS A 579 -41.47 7.26 27.21
CA HIS A 579 -40.72 6.02 27.47
C HIS A 579 -40.41 5.77 28.96
N GLU A 580 -40.94 6.57 29.89
CA GLU A 580 -41.10 6.24 31.32
C GLU A 580 -42.51 5.67 31.58
#